data_79343f1689535b456b494d3f8a498022
#
_entry.id   79343f1689535b456b494d3f8a498022
#
_cell.length_a   1.000
_cell.length_b   1.000
_cell.length_c   1.000
_cell.angle_alpha   90.00
_cell.angle_beta   90.00
_cell.angle_gamma   90.00
#
_symmetry.space_group_name_H-M   'P 1'
#
loop_
_entity.id
_entity.type
_entity.pdbx_description
1 polymer ?
#
loop_
_entity_poly.entity_id
_entity_poly.type
_entity_poly.pdbx_seq_one_letter_code
_entity_poly.pdbx_strand_id
1 'polypeptide(L)'
;ECLGQSCPLKSECFPELARAAASRADLVVTNHAMLGVVVAGNPGVLPDHQVLIVDEAHELADRVRSQGTIALSAAAVARTAATARKHASVMVSELEAAGQSLQLVLAELPDGRLEAPLPAALHDALVVLAGAARQVASDVRDQARALGRDRSVEAAGALAVARTAVGDLVDALDRMTSDSVAQGQDVAWIERPRMGAEPPRLTLAPVDVAGSLADSLLEDRAVILTSATLALGGSFEPMARTLGLTLAGGQWDGVDVGTPFDYPRQGILYTPTHLPRPGQGISEAALDEILALTEASRGGMLGLFSSRRAAEEAAEVLRNATDLTVYAQGDDQLPTLVDAFAVDEDACLVGTLSLWQGVDVPGRTCRLVIIDRIPFPRPDDPVAQARSEAVAAAGGNGFMSVSATHAALLLAQGAGRLIRRADDRGVVAVLDPRLRTARYGAFLARSMPGLWPTRDRDVVLGALSRLAVMD
;
A
#
# COMPACT_ATOMS: atom_id res chain seq x y z
N GLU A 1 -5.33 22.36 -15.64
CA GLU A 1 -4.57 23.27 -14.80
C GLU A 1 -5.55 24.12 -13.98
N CYS A 2 -5.45 24.07 -12.64
CA CYS A 2 -6.41 24.75 -11.76
C CYS A 2 -5.97 26.18 -11.45
N LEU A 3 -6.85 27.17 -11.72
CA LEU A 3 -6.60 28.57 -11.43
C LEU A 3 -7.03 28.98 -10.00
N GLY A 4 -7.47 28.03 -9.20
CA GLY A 4 -7.94 28.26 -7.83
C GLY A 4 -9.07 29.28 -7.75
N GLN A 5 -9.00 30.15 -6.76
CA GLN A 5 -10.03 31.16 -6.49
C GLN A 5 -10.23 32.19 -7.62
N SER A 6 -9.24 32.38 -8.49
CA SER A 6 -9.29 33.32 -9.61
C SER A 6 -9.79 32.71 -10.94
N CYS A 7 -10.24 31.46 -10.91
CA CYS A 7 -10.75 30.78 -12.10
C CYS A 7 -12.11 31.39 -12.54
N PRO A 8 -12.26 31.84 -13.78
CA PRO A 8 -13.54 32.39 -14.29
C PRO A 8 -14.63 31.31 -14.35
N LEU A 9 -14.25 30.02 -14.46
CA LEU A 9 -15.18 28.89 -14.49
C LEU A 9 -15.41 28.29 -13.10
N LYS A 10 -15.04 29.00 -12.02
CA LYS A 10 -15.15 28.47 -10.66
C LYS A 10 -16.59 28.05 -10.30
N SER A 11 -17.58 28.84 -10.74
CA SER A 11 -19.01 28.54 -10.51
C SER A 11 -19.54 27.31 -11.25
N GLU A 12 -18.81 26.85 -12.27
CA GLU A 12 -19.16 25.70 -13.10
C GLU A 12 -18.14 24.54 -12.90
N CYS A 13 -17.13 24.76 -12.06
CA CYS A 13 -16.06 23.81 -11.82
C CYS A 13 -16.56 22.62 -11.01
N PHE A 14 -16.56 21.40 -11.58
CA PHE A 14 -17.04 20.20 -10.91
C PHE A 14 -16.38 19.95 -9.53
N PRO A 15 -15.04 20.05 -9.35
CA PRO A 15 -14.43 19.93 -8.02
C PRO A 15 -14.90 20.98 -7.01
N GLU A 16 -15.08 22.24 -7.44
CA GLU A 16 -15.55 23.32 -6.54
C GLU A 16 -17.03 23.13 -6.19
N LEU A 17 -17.86 22.72 -7.15
CA LEU A 17 -19.27 22.38 -6.89
C LEU A 17 -19.39 21.19 -5.94
N ALA A 18 -18.54 20.15 -6.10
CA ALA A 18 -18.50 19.01 -5.20
C ALA A 18 -18.08 19.41 -3.78
N ARG A 19 -17.05 20.26 -3.62
CA ARG A 19 -16.65 20.78 -2.29
C ARG A 19 -17.75 21.62 -1.65
N ALA A 20 -18.40 22.47 -2.44
CA ALA A 20 -19.52 23.28 -1.95
C ALA A 20 -20.75 22.43 -1.58
N ALA A 21 -20.97 21.29 -2.26
CA ALA A 21 -22.00 20.34 -1.89
C ALA A 21 -21.62 19.60 -0.61
N ALA A 22 -20.38 19.12 -0.50
CA ALA A 22 -19.87 18.45 0.69
C ALA A 22 -19.96 19.32 1.94
N SER A 23 -19.65 20.64 1.84
CA SER A 23 -19.75 21.58 2.98
C SER A 23 -21.17 21.78 3.53
N ARG A 24 -22.19 21.37 2.78
CA ARG A 24 -23.60 21.48 3.17
C ARG A 24 -24.26 20.14 3.46
N ALA A 25 -23.52 19.06 3.28
CA ALA A 25 -24.03 17.72 3.49
C ALA A 25 -23.90 17.30 4.96
N ASP A 26 -24.91 16.58 5.47
CA ASP A 26 -24.86 15.98 6.81
C ASP A 26 -23.91 14.78 6.87
N LEU A 27 -23.69 14.09 5.74
CA LEU A 27 -22.79 12.97 5.58
C LEU A 27 -21.94 13.14 4.33
N VAL A 28 -20.62 12.98 4.49
CA VAL A 28 -19.66 13.02 3.39
C VAL A 28 -18.92 11.67 3.31
N VAL A 29 -18.95 11.04 2.15
CA VAL A 29 -18.19 9.81 1.88
C VAL A 29 -16.97 10.14 1.02
N THR A 30 -15.81 9.71 1.47
CA THR A 30 -14.53 9.93 0.76
C THR A 30 -13.63 8.70 0.87
N ASN A 31 -12.43 8.76 0.30
CA ASN A 31 -11.45 7.68 0.40
C ASN A 31 -10.29 8.01 1.35
N HIS A 32 -9.52 7.01 1.74
CA HIS A 32 -8.35 7.17 2.62
C HIS A 32 -7.29 8.11 2.05
N ALA A 33 -7.16 8.23 0.72
CA ALA A 33 -6.20 9.15 0.13
C ALA A 33 -6.50 10.61 0.50
N MET A 34 -7.79 10.98 0.59
CA MET A 34 -8.19 12.32 1.06
C MET A 34 -7.83 12.55 2.54
N LEU A 35 -7.95 11.52 3.39
CA LEU A 35 -7.46 11.59 4.77
C LEU A 35 -5.94 11.76 4.80
N GLY A 36 -5.22 11.07 3.91
CA GLY A 36 -3.77 11.26 3.75
C GLY A 36 -3.39 12.69 3.36
N VAL A 37 -4.17 13.35 2.52
CA VAL A 37 -3.97 14.78 2.16
C VAL A 37 -4.21 15.70 3.37
N VAL A 38 -5.21 15.40 4.21
CA VAL A 38 -5.44 16.12 5.47
C VAL A 38 -4.24 15.99 6.40
N VAL A 39 -3.75 14.77 6.61
CA VAL A 39 -2.58 14.48 7.46
C VAL A 39 -1.31 15.14 6.92
N ALA A 40 -1.17 15.25 5.59
CA ALA A 40 -0.07 15.95 4.94
C ALA A 40 -0.12 17.49 5.04
N GLY A 41 -1.04 18.04 5.83
CA GLY A 41 -1.11 19.48 6.14
C GLY A 41 -2.12 20.28 5.31
N ASN A 42 -3.07 19.63 4.64
CA ASN A 42 -4.14 20.28 3.91
C ASN A 42 -5.54 20.01 4.53
N PRO A 43 -5.83 20.47 5.76
CA PRO A 43 -7.07 20.16 6.46
C PRO A 43 -8.31 20.69 5.72
N GLY A 44 -8.20 21.78 4.99
CA GLY A 44 -9.33 22.40 4.25
C GLY A 44 -9.82 21.63 3.03
N VAL A 45 -9.29 20.45 2.76
CA VAL A 45 -9.72 19.58 1.66
C VAL A 45 -11.03 18.85 1.99
N LEU A 46 -11.29 18.62 3.27
CA LEU A 46 -12.55 18.09 3.80
C LEU A 46 -13.28 19.17 4.61
N PRO A 47 -14.63 19.15 4.64
CA PRO A 47 -15.39 20.05 5.51
C PRO A 47 -15.15 19.69 6.99
N ASP A 48 -15.38 20.66 7.87
CA ASP A 48 -15.34 20.44 9.32
C ASP A 48 -16.37 19.38 9.72
N HIS A 49 -15.96 18.46 10.58
CA HIS A 49 -16.78 17.33 11.01
C HIS A 49 -16.46 16.95 12.46
N GLN A 50 -17.48 16.50 13.17
CA GLN A 50 -17.38 16.07 14.56
C GLN A 50 -17.21 14.56 14.73
N VAL A 51 -17.56 13.78 13.69
CA VAL A 51 -17.49 12.33 13.68
C VAL A 51 -16.74 11.88 12.43
N LEU A 52 -15.77 11.00 12.63
CA LEU A 52 -15.03 10.36 11.56
C LEU A 52 -15.22 8.83 11.67
N ILE A 53 -15.73 8.21 10.60
CA ILE A 53 -15.84 6.75 10.49
C ILE A 53 -14.88 6.31 9.40
N VAL A 54 -13.94 5.45 9.75
CA VAL A 54 -12.95 4.89 8.82
C VAL A 54 -13.22 3.42 8.65
N ASP A 55 -13.77 3.05 7.52
CA ASP A 55 -13.90 1.65 7.12
C ASP A 55 -12.59 1.14 6.54
N GLU A 56 -12.33 -0.18 6.65
CA GLU A 56 -11.04 -0.79 6.31
C GLU A 56 -9.84 -0.03 6.91
N ALA A 57 -9.98 0.38 8.18
CA ALA A 57 -9.01 1.24 8.86
C ALA A 57 -7.60 0.64 8.94
N HIS A 58 -7.45 -0.66 8.74
CA HIS A 58 -6.16 -1.33 8.65
C HIS A 58 -5.27 -0.81 7.51
N GLU A 59 -5.86 -0.22 6.45
CA GLU A 59 -5.12 0.38 5.33
C GLU A 59 -4.68 1.83 5.59
N LEU A 60 -5.29 2.51 6.57
CA LEU A 60 -5.14 3.96 6.74
C LEU A 60 -3.69 4.38 6.92
N ALA A 61 -2.93 3.71 7.77
CA ALA A 61 -1.53 4.06 8.04
C ALA A 61 -0.65 3.97 6.78
N ASP A 62 -0.86 2.94 5.95
CA ASP A 62 -0.09 2.77 4.72
C ASP A 62 -0.51 3.78 3.64
N ARG A 63 -1.79 4.15 3.58
CA ARG A 63 -2.27 5.21 2.69
C ARG A 63 -1.71 6.57 3.09
N VAL A 64 -1.70 6.90 4.38
CA VAL A 64 -1.10 8.14 4.89
C VAL A 64 0.41 8.17 4.62
N ARG A 65 1.12 7.07 4.87
CA ARG A 65 2.55 6.97 4.55
C ARG A 65 2.81 7.18 3.07
N SER A 66 2.02 6.57 2.20
CA SER A 66 2.12 6.75 0.75
C SER A 66 1.95 8.21 0.33
N GLN A 67 1.00 8.94 0.93
CA GLN A 67 0.83 10.38 0.66
C GLN A 67 2.00 11.22 1.19
N GLY A 68 2.60 10.83 2.30
CA GLY A 68 3.80 11.46 2.85
C GLY A 68 5.11 11.03 2.18
N THR A 69 5.07 10.13 1.19
CA THR A 69 6.26 9.66 0.47
C THR A 69 6.60 10.60 -0.68
N ILE A 70 7.84 11.02 -0.74
CA ILE A 70 8.37 11.92 -1.77
C ILE A 70 9.35 11.15 -2.66
N ALA A 71 9.23 11.31 -3.97
CA ALA A 71 10.18 10.74 -4.93
C ALA A 71 10.77 11.85 -5.81
N LEU A 72 12.09 11.98 -5.79
CA LEU A 72 12.85 13.00 -6.53
C LEU A 72 13.74 12.34 -7.58
N SER A 73 13.63 12.80 -8.82
CA SER A 73 14.53 12.43 -9.93
C SER A 73 14.89 13.65 -10.74
N ALA A 74 15.99 13.59 -11.49
CA ALA A 74 16.37 14.66 -12.42
C ALA A 74 15.26 14.97 -13.44
N ALA A 75 14.51 13.97 -13.88
CA ALA A 75 13.37 14.16 -14.77
C ALA A 75 12.23 14.96 -14.11
N ALA A 76 11.99 14.76 -12.80
CA ALA A 76 11.02 15.56 -12.06
C ALA A 76 11.48 17.03 -11.94
N VAL A 77 12.74 17.26 -11.63
CA VAL A 77 13.33 18.61 -11.59
C VAL A 77 13.22 19.31 -12.95
N ALA A 78 13.56 18.61 -14.04
CA ALA A 78 13.47 19.16 -15.39
C ALA A 78 12.02 19.51 -15.78
N ARG A 79 11.01 18.70 -15.37
CA ARG A 79 9.59 19.03 -15.58
C ARG A 79 9.18 20.28 -14.82
N THR A 80 9.61 20.44 -13.56
CA THR A 80 9.34 21.64 -12.76
C THR A 80 10.00 22.87 -13.37
N ALA A 81 11.27 22.78 -13.83
CA ALA A 81 11.98 23.84 -14.53
C ALA A 81 11.25 24.25 -15.82
N ALA A 82 10.85 23.29 -16.65
CA ALA A 82 10.09 23.55 -17.86
C ALA A 82 8.73 24.23 -17.56
N THR A 83 8.05 23.85 -16.48
CA THR A 83 6.80 24.46 -16.04
C THR A 83 7.03 25.91 -15.61
N ALA A 84 8.06 26.18 -14.80
CA ALA A 84 8.41 27.54 -14.36
C ALA A 84 8.77 28.43 -15.54
N ARG A 85 9.62 27.96 -16.46
CA ARG A 85 10.00 28.69 -17.67
C ARG A 85 8.79 28.99 -18.55
N LYS A 86 7.92 28.01 -18.81
CA LYS A 86 6.75 28.16 -19.68
C LYS A 86 5.71 29.10 -19.08
N HIS A 87 5.44 29.03 -17.79
CA HIS A 87 4.29 29.66 -17.16
C HIS A 87 4.62 30.94 -16.39
N ALA A 88 5.89 31.15 -16.00
CA ALA A 88 6.34 32.35 -15.31
C ALA A 88 7.44 33.13 -16.05
N SER A 89 7.94 32.60 -17.17
CA SER A 89 9.01 33.25 -17.98
C SER A 89 10.27 33.56 -17.17
N VAL A 90 10.61 32.72 -16.20
CA VAL A 90 11.80 32.87 -15.34
C VAL A 90 12.98 32.05 -15.84
N MET A 91 14.20 32.45 -15.44
CA MET A 91 15.42 31.71 -15.73
C MET A 91 15.47 30.43 -14.88
N VAL A 92 15.81 29.30 -15.49
CA VAL A 92 15.85 27.99 -14.83
C VAL A 92 17.12 27.19 -15.09
N SER A 93 18.12 27.81 -15.72
CA SER A 93 19.37 27.13 -16.11
C SER A 93 20.15 26.56 -14.93
N GLU A 94 20.18 27.24 -13.78
CA GLU A 94 20.83 26.76 -12.57
C GLU A 94 20.06 25.57 -11.97
N LEU A 95 18.73 25.61 -11.99
CA LEU A 95 17.89 24.50 -11.54
C LEU A 95 18.08 23.26 -12.42
N GLU A 96 18.13 23.44 -13.74
CA GLU A 96 18.37 22.34 -14.70
C GLU A 96 19.79 21.76 -14.50
N ALA A 97 20.82 22.59 -14.32
CA ALA A 97 22.19 22.14 -14.05
C ALA A 97 22.31 21.39 -12.72
N ALA A 98 21.67 21.88 -11.65
CA ALA A 98 21.64 21.21 -10.36
C ALA A 98 20.90 19.85 -10.45
N GLY A 99 19.81 19.76 -11.22
CA GLY A 99 19.11 18.52 -11.49
C GLY A 99 19.97 17.48 -12.22
N GLN A 100 20.80 17.92 -13.19
CA GLN A 100 21.75 17.04 -13.88
C GLN A 100 22.85 16.56 -12.93
N SER A 101 23.37 17.44 -12.06
CA SER A 101 24.35 17.06 -11.04
C SER A 101 23.79 16.02 -10.07
N LEU A 102 22.54 16.18 -9.63
CA LEU A 102 21.85 15.18 -8.81
C LEU A 102 21.76 13.82 -9.54
N GLN A 103 21.46 13.81 -10.84
CA GLN A 103 21.39 12.56 -11.62
C GLN A 103 22.73 11.80 -11.59
N LEU A 104 23.85 12.50 -11.73
CA LEU A 104 25.18 11.87 -11.68
C LEU A 104 25.43 11.23 -10.32
N VAL A 105 25.10 11.94 -9.24
CA VAL A 105 25.27 11.42 -7.87
C VAL A 105 24.37 10.20 -7.64
N LEU A 106 23.09 10.26 -8.06
CA LEU A 106 22.16 9.14 -7.91
C LEU A 106 22.59 7.91 -8.71
N ALA A 107 23.24 8.09 -9.86
CA ALA A 107 23.73 7.01 -10.70
C ALA A 107 24.88 6.21 -10.04
N GLU A 108 25.69 6.85 -9.19
CA GLU A 108 26.82 6.23 -8.49
C GLU A 108 26.40 5.49 -7.20
N LEU A 109 25.23 5.84 -6.63
CA LEU A 109 24.74 5.22 -5.40
C LEU A 109 24.12 3.85 -5.67
N PRO A 110 24.27 2.88 -4.73
CA PRO A 110 23.62 1.59 -4.84
C PRO A 110 22.10 1.69 -4.69
N ASP A 111 21.38 0.71 -5.24
CA ASP A 111 19.95 0.55 -4.97
C ASP A 111 19.71 0.18 -3.51
N GLY A 112 18.55 0.57 -3.00
CA GLY A 112 18.10 0.24 -1.66
C GLY A 112 18.30 1.36 -0.66
N ARG A 113 18.14 1.01 0.59
CA ARG A 113 18.13 1.94 1.73
C ARG A 113 19.49 2.65 1.89
N LEU A 114 19.42 3.95 2.14
CA LEU A 114 20.57 4.76 2.50
C LEU A 114 20.74 4.79 4.03
N GLU A 115 21.99 4.73 4.48
CA GLU A 115 22.32 4.89 5.89
C GLU A 115 22.24 6.37 6.32
N ALA A 116 21.95 6.58 7.60
CA ALA A 116 21.97 7.90 8.21
C ALA A 116 23.36 8.19 8.84
N PRO A 117 23.91 9.42 8.64
CA PRO A 117 23.42 10.50 7.79
C PRO A 117 23.53 10.17 6.30
N LEU A 118 22.78 10.88 5.45
CA LEU A 118 22.87 10.70 4.00
C LEU A 118 24.32 10.90 3.50
N PRO A 119 24.76 10.20 2.43
CA PRO A 119 26.09 10.38 1.85
C PRO A 119 26.37 11.86 1.54
N ALA A 120 27.53 12.35 1.89
CA ALA A 120 27.88 13.78 1.79
C ALA A 120 27.67 14.32 0.36
N ALA A 121 28.10 13.59 -0.67
CA ALA A 121 27.92 13.99 -2.07
C ALA A 121 26.42 14.14 -2.44
N LEU A 122 25.55 13.28 -1.91
CA LEU A 122 24.09 13.39 -2.11
C LEU A 122 23.53 14.59 -1.37
N HIS A 123 23.90 14.77 -0.10
CA HIS A 123 23.44 15.90 0.70
C HIS A 123 23.86 17.24 0.05
N ASP A 124 25.11 17.38 -0.39
CA ASP A 124 25.61 18.59 -1.05
C ASP A 124 24.85 18.86 -2.36
N ALA A 125 24.59 17.84 -3.17
CA ALA A 125 23.81 17.98 -4.39
C ALA A 125 22.37 18.43 -4.11
N LEU A 126 21.74 17.90 -3.05
CA LEU A 126 20.40 18.30 -2.62
C LEU A 126 20.37 19.76 -2.11
N VAL A 127 21.39 20.20 -1.35
CA VAL A 127 21.52 21.58 -0.87
C VAL A 127 21.66 22.56 -2.02
N VAL A 128 22.51 22.25 -3.01
CA VAL A 128 22.67 23.07 -4.22
C VAL A 128 21.37 23.16 -5.00
N LEU A 129 20.68 22.03 -5.18
CA LEU A 129 19.40 21.96 -5.87
C LEU A 129 18.31 22.75 -5.12
N ALA A 130 18.27 22.67 -3.79
CA ALA A 130 17.36 23.44 -2.95
C ALA A 130 17.60 24.96 -3.07
N GLY A 131 18.87 25.37 -3.13
CA GLY A 131 19.23 26.76 -3.38
C GLY A 131 18.70 27.27 -4.74
N ALA A 132 18.93 26.51 -5.80
CA ALA A 132 18.43 26.83 -7.15
C ALA A 132 16.89 26.84 -7.22
N ALA A 133 16.22 25.90 -6.57
CA ALA A 133 14.75 25.85 -6.52
C ALA A 133 14.15 27.05 -5.77
N ARG A 134 14.74 27.45 -4.63
CA ARG A 134 14.31 28.64 -3.88
C ARG A 134 14.53 29.94 -4.67
N GLN A 135 15.60 30.02 -5.48
CA GLN A 135 15.83 31.17 -6.37
C GLN A 135 14.70 31.24 -7.41
N VAL A 136 14.39 30.14 -8.10
CA VAL A 136 13.28 30.09 -9.07
C VAL A 136 11.93 30.44 -8.40
N ALA A 137 11.70 29.96 -7.16
CA ALA A 137 10.50 30.33 -6.40
C ALA A 137 10.42 31.83 -6.09
N SER A 138 11.57 32.47 -5.83
CA SER A 138 11.66 33.94 -5.67
C SER A 138 11.34 34.66 -6.97
N ASP A 139 11.94 34.23 -8.07
CA ASP A 139 11.75 34.86 -9.38
C ASP A 139 10.28 34.75 -9.85
N VAL A 140 9.61 33.60 -9.60
CA VAL A 140 8.16 33.43 -9.86
C VAL A 140 7.33 34.40 -9.04
N ARG A 141 7.68 34.61 -7.76
CA ARG A 141 6.98 35.60 -6.91
C ARG A 141 7.19 37.03 -7.39
N ASP A 142 8.40 37.38 -7.81
CA ASP A 142 8.72 38.71 -8.30
C ASP A 142 8.05 38.99 -9.65
N GLN A 143 7.99 37.99 -10.53
CA GLN A 143 7.19 38.05 -11.76
C GLN A 143 5.70 38.27 -11.48
N ALA A 144 5.16 37.60 -10.45
CA ALA A 144 3.78 37.78 -10.03
C ALA A 144 3.50 39.22 -9.51
N ARG A 145 4.47 39.82 -8.83
CA ARG A 145 4.42 41.22 -8.38
C ARG A 145 4.53 42.22 -9.52
N ALA A 146 5.44 41.95 -10.47
CA ALA A 146 5.66 42.81 -11.64
C ALA A 146 4.42 42.91 -12.54
N LEU A 147 3.67 41.80 -12.72
CA LEU A 147 2.42 41.78 -13.48
C LEU A 147 1.25 42.48 -12.80
N GLY A 148 1.37 42.82 -11.53
CA GLY A 148 0.38 43.60 -10.79
C GLY A 148 -0.96 42.87 -10.56
N ARG A 149 -2.00 43.65 -10.10
CA ARG A 149 -3.34 43.12 -9.82
C ARG A 149 -4.22 43.03 -11.08
N ASP A 150 -3.91 43.81 -12.12
CA ASP A 150 -4.71 43.91 -13.36
C ASP A 150 -4.26 42.90 -14.44
N ARG A 151 -3.52 41.85 -14.05
CA ARG A 151 -3.11 40.75 -14.95
C ARG A 151 -4.31 39.98 -15.47
N SER A 152 -4.21 39.46 -16.69
CA SER A 152 -5.25 38.58 -17.25
C SER A 152 -5.43 37.31 -16.39
N VAL A 153 -6.59 36.70 -16.49
CA VAL A 153 -6.91 35.45 -15.77
C VAL A 153 -5.96 34.34 -16.17
N GLU A 154 -5.60 34.29 -17.47
CA GLU A 154 -4.64 33.30 -18.00
C GLU A 154 -3.24 33.47 -17.39
N ALA A 155 -2.76 34.75 -17.29
CA ALA A 155 -1.47 35.02 -16.68
C ALA A 155 -1.47 34.70 -15.16
N ALA A 156 -2.57 34.98 -14.47
CA ALA A 156 -2.73 34.62 -13.05
C ALA A 156 -2.68 33.10 -12.85
N GLY A 157 -3.36 32.36 -13.75
CA GLY A 157 -3.36 30.92 -13.73
C GLY A 157 -2.02 30.28 -14.06
N ALA A 158 -1.35 30.78 -15.09
CA ALA A 158 -0.01 30.32 -15.46
C ALA A 158 0.96 30.47 -14.29
N LEU A 159 0.97 31.64 -13.64
CA LEU A 159 1.78 31.87 -12.44
C LEU A 159 1.40 30.98 -11.25
N ALA A 160 0.13 30.67 -11.07
CA ALA A 160 -0.31 29.74 -10.01
C ALA A 160 0.24 28.34 -10.24
N VAL A 161 0.20 27.84 -11.47
CA VAL A 161 0.79 26.54 -11.86
C VAL A 161 2.29 26.51 -11.61
N ALA A 162 3.03 27.55 -12.05
CA ALA A 162 4.46 27.64 -11.83
C ALA A 162 4.78 27.69 -10.32
N ARG A 163 4.04 28.49 -9.55
CA ARG A 163 4.22 28.65 -8.10
C ARG A 163 4.01 27.34 -7.35
N THR A 164 2.93 26.61 -7.68
CA THR A 164 2.66 25.31 -7.06
C THR A 164 3.75 24.30 -7.40
N ALA A 165 4.10 24.14 -8.67
CA ALA A 165 5.11 23.18 -9.08
C ALA A 165 6.50 23.43 -8.45
N VAL A 166 6.91 24.71 -8.36
CA VAL A 166 8.19 25.07 -7.73
C VAL A 166 8.09 25.00 -6.21
N GLY A 167 6.96 25.35 -5.61
CA GLY A 167 6.70 25.22 -4.18
C GLY A 167 6.81 23.77 -3.72
N ASP A 168 6.12 22.86 -4.40
CA ASP A 168 6.16 21.41 -4.09
C ASP A 168 7.60 20.87 -4.17
N LEU A 169 8.40 21.36 -5.15
CA LEU A 169 9.82 20.97 -5.24
C LEU A 169 10.65 21.53 -4.08
N VAL A 170 10.42 22.77 -3.67
CA VAL A 170 11.12 23.38 -2.52
C VAL A 170 10.78 22.64 -1.24
N ASP A 171 9.49 22.37 -0.99
CA ASP A 171 9.04 21.64 0.21
C ASP A 171 9.65 20.22 0.28
N ALA A 172 9.69 19.53 -0.87
CA ALA A 172 10.33 18.21 -0.98
C ALA A 172 11.83 18.27 -0.65
N LEU A 173 12.54 19.27 -1.20
CA LEU A 173 13.98 19.45 -0.97
C LEU A 173 14.28 19.90 0.47
N ASP A 174 13.44 20.73 1.06
CA ASP A 174 13.58 21.16 2.44
C ASP A 174 13.49 19.99 3.40
N ARG A 175 12.55 19.03 3.14
CA ARG A 175 12.45 17.81 3.92
C ARG A 175 13.64 16.86 3.66
N MET A 176 14.08 16.70 2.42
CA MET A 176 15.22 15.84 2.06
C MET A 176 16.58 16.34 2.59
N THR A 177 16.71 17.64 2.80
CA THR A 177 17.92 18.27 3.38
C THR A 177 17.84 18.47 4.90
N SER A 178 16.70 18.15 5.51
CA SER A 178 16.53 18.21 6.97
C SER A 178 17.22 17.03 7.68
N ASP A 179 17.26 17.10 9.00
CA ASP A 179 17.79 16.02 9.84
C ASP A 179 16.82 14.83 10.03
N SER A 180 15.69 14.80 9.31
CA SER A 180 14.64 13.81 9.52
C SER A 180 15.11 12.37 9.37
N VAL A 181 16.03 12.12 8.42
CA VAL A 181 16.64 10.78 8.23
C VAL A 181 17.60 10.46 9.39
N ALA A 182 18.41 11.41 9.81
CA ALA A 182 19.34 11.23 10.92
C ALA A 182 18.61 11.02 12.27
N GLN A 183 17.44 11.62 12.42
CA GLN A 183 16.58 11.47 13.60
C GLN A 183 15.68 10.23 13.54
N GLY A 184 15.73 9.45 12.45
CA GLY A 184 14.90 8.28 12.26
C GLY A 184 13.39 8.56 12.04
N GLN A 185 13.04 9.81 11.70
CA GLN A 185 11.67 10.20 11.36
C GLN A 185 11.32 9.76 9.95
N ASP A 186 12.29 9.87 9.04
CA ASP A 186 12.19 9.44 7.66
C ASP A 186 13.21 8.35 7.33
N VAL A 187 12.89 7.55 6.32
CA VAL A 187 13.80 6.63 5.66
C VAL A 187 14.00 7.04 4.22
N ALA A 188 15.25 7.01 3.75
CA ALA A 188 15.62 7.33 2.38
C ALA A 188 16.18 6.10 1.65
N TRP A 189 15.88 5.98 0.36
CA TRP A 189 16.46 4.93 -0.49
C TRP A 189 16.56 5.36 -1.94
N ILE A 190 17.45 4.67 -2.67
CA ILE A 190 17.54 4.79 -4.12
C ILE A 190 16.73 3.67 -4.76
N GLU A 191 15.89 4.05 -5.71
CA GLU A 191 15.10 3.13 -6.50
C GLU A 191 15.41 3.29 -7.98
N ARG A 192 15.75 2.15 -8.65
CA ARG A 192 15.88 2.06 -10.11
C ARG A 192 14.72 1.28 -10.67
N PRO A 193 13.93 1.86 -11.58
CA PRO A 193 12.88 1.13 -12.26
C PRO A 193 13.44 -0.08 -13.02
N ARG A 194 12.82 -1.25 -12.83
CA ARG A 194 13.30 -2.51 -13.44
C ARG A 194 12.99 -2.64 -14.93
N MET A 195 12.04 -1.85 -15.42
CA MET A 195 11.62 -1.84 -16.82
C MET A 195 11.67 -0.41 -17.35
N GLY A 196 12.48 -0.20 -18.39
CA GLY A 196 12.60 1.10 -19.07
C GLY A 196 13.89 1.85 -18.78
N ALA A 197 14.12 2.92 -19.52
CA ALA A 197 15.29 3.80 -19.40
C ALA A 197 15.08 4.92 -18.36
N GLU A 198 14.23 4.71 -17.34
CA GLU A 198 14.03 5.73 -16.32
C GLU A 198 15.25 5.84 -15.40
N PRO A 199 15.72 7.07 -15.13
CA PRO A 199 16.84 7.29 -14.26
C PRO A 199 16.51 6.94 -12.80
N PRO A 200 17.54 6.68 -11.97
CA PRO A 200 17.35 6.42 -10.57
C PRO A 200 16.65 7.60 -9.87
N ARG A 201 15.89 7.29 -8.83
CA ARG A 201 15.20 8.28 -8.00
C ARG A 201 15.54 8.10 -6.53
N LEU A 202 15.68 9.23 -5.84
CA LEU A 202 15.74 9.27 -4.39
C LEU A 202 14.30 9.27 -3.87
N THR A 203 13.97 8.34 -2.99
CA THR A 203 12.67 8.28 -2.33
C THR A 203 12.85 8.48 -0.83
N LEU A 204 11.96 9.26 -0.23
CA LEU A 204 11.90 9.55 1.21
C LEU A 204 10.49 9.26 1.72
N ALA A 205 10.38 8.50 2.80
CA ALA A 205 9.08 8.17 3.40
C ALA A 205 9.13 8.27 4.93
N PRO A 206 8.00 8.63 5.59
CA PRO A 206 7.93 8.62 7.04
C PRO A 206 8.02 7.19 7.58
N VAL A 207 8.87 6.98 8.57
CA VAL A 207 9.03 5.68 9.26
C VAL A 207 7.78 5.35 10.04
N ASP A 208 7.24 6.34 10.77
CA ASP A 208 5.99 6.22 11.53
C ASP A 208 5.03 7.36 11.18
N VAL A 209 3.75 7.03 11.12
CA VAL A 209 2.67 7.99 10.85
C VAL A 209 1.65 8.06 12.00
N ALA A 210 1.87 7.29 13.09
CA ALA A 210 0.95 7.21 14.21
C ALA A 210 0.74 8.57 14.88
N GLY A 211 1.82 9.35 15.09
CA GLY A 211 1.73 10.71 15.63
C GLY A 211 0.93 11.65 14.73
N SER A 212 1.25 11.66 13.42
CA SER A 212 0.52 12.50 12.46
C SER A 212 -0.97 12.12 12.33
N LEU A 213 -1.29 10.82 12.46
CA LEU A 213 -2.68 10.35 12.51
C LEU A 213 -3.38 10.83 13.78
N ALA A 214 -2.71 10.71 14.94
CA ALA A 214 -3.24 11.18 16.21
C ALA A 214 -3.58 12.66 16.15
N ASP A 215 -2.63 13.50 15.80
CA ASP A 215 -2.75 14.96 15.79
C ASP A 215 -3.78 15.46 14.76
N SER A 216 -3.84 14.83 13.57
CA SER A 216 -4.65 15.35 12.48
C SER A 216 -6.07 14.78 12.40
N LEU A 217 -6.26 13.53 12.81
CA LEU A 217 -7.52 12.81 12.61
C LEU A 217 -8.22 12.40 13.90
N LEU A 218 -7.49 12.18 15.01
CA LEU A 218 -8.07 11.60 16.21
C LEU A 218 -8.40 12.63 17.29
N GLU A 219 -7.76 13.80 17.27
CA GLU A 219 -8.04 14.87 18.24
C GLU A 219 -9.36 15.57 17.96
N ASP A 220 -10.02 16.04 19.02
CA ASP A 220 -11.22 16.90 19.02
C ASP A 220 -12.45 16.37 18.29
N ARG A 221 -12.54 15.04 18.07
CA ARG A 221 -13.68 14.40 17.39
C ARG A 221 -13.94 12.98 17.86
N ALA A 222 -15.15 12.49 17.62
CA ALA A 222 -15.47 11.08 17.80
C ALA A 222 -14.96 10.28 16.60
N VAL A 223 -14.15 9.25 16.84
CA VAL A 223 -13.58 8.41 15.76
C VAL A 223 -14.01 6.97 15.93
N ILE A 224 -14.49 6.37 14.86
CA ILE A 224 -14.84 4.96 14.77
C ILE A 224 -13.99 4.33 13.66
N LEU A 225 -13.16 3.37 14.03
CA LEU A 225 -12.33 2.61 13.09
C LEU A 225 -12.91 1.21 12.93
N THR A 226 -13.25 0.83 11.71
CA THR A 226 -13.84 -0.49 11.43
C THR A 226 -12.99 -1.28 10.44
N SER A 227 -12.88 -2.57 10.63
CA SER A 227 -12.34 -3.52 9.67
C SER A 227 -12.55 -4.96 10.17
N ALA A 228 -12.56 -5.91 9.27
CA ALA A 228 -12.54 -7.33 9.60
C ALA A 228 -11.21 -7.80 10.21
N THR A 229 -10.15 -6.98 10.16
CA THR A 229 -8.77 -7.37 10.49
C THR A 229 -8.09 -6.42 11.49
N LEU A 230 -8.85 -5.76 12.37
CA LEU A 230 -8.27 -4.90 13.42
C LEU A 230 -7.73 -5.69 14.63
N ALA A 231 -8.33 -6.83 14.93
CA ALA A 231 -7.84 -7.73 15.99
C ALA A 231 -6.83 -8.72 15.39
N LEU A 232 -5.55 -8.56 15.72
CA LEU A 232 -4.47 -9.44 15.29
C LEU A 232 -3.96 -10.29 16.45
N GLY A 233 -3.92 -11.61 16.26
CA GLY A 233 -3.56 -12.55 17.33
C GLY A 233 -4.54 -12.54 18.51
N GLY A 234 -5.75 -11.99 18.32
CA GLY A 234 -6.75 -11.81 19.37
C GLY A 234 -6.63 -10.51 20.18
N SER A 235 -5.90 -9.50 19.66
CA SER A 235 -5.73 -8.21 20.31
C SER A 235 -5.85 -7.05 19.33
N PHE A 236 -6.49 -5.95 19.75
CA PHE A 236 -6.55 -4.69 18.98
C PHE A 236 -5.28 -3.84 19.15
N GLU A 237 -4.47 -4.09 20.17
CA GLU A 237 -3.30 -3.29 20.52
C GLU A 237 -2.30 -3.03 19.37
N PRO A 238 -1.97 -4.03 18.52
CA PRO A 238 -1.06 -3.79 17.39
C PRO A 238 -1.59 -2.74 16.42
N MET A 239 -2.89 -2.79 16.11
CA MET A 239 -3.53 -1.83 15.19
C MET A 239 -3.77 -0.49 15.85
N ALA A 240 -4.19 -0.45 17.13
CA ALA A 240 -4.35 0.78 17.89
C ALA A 240 -3.06 1.60 17.94
N ARG A 241 -1.91 0.94 18.13
CA ARG A 241 -0.60 1.58 18.09
C ARG A 241 -0.24 2.11 16.70
N THR A 242 -0.44 1.30 15.66
CA THR A 242 -0.15 1.69 14.27
C THR A 242 -1.00 2.87 13.82
N LEU A 243 -2.24 2.96 14.28
CA LEU A 243 -3.20 4.00 13.94
C LEU A 243 -3.14 5.23 14.86
N GLY A 244 -2.24 5.26 15.83
CA GLY A 244 -2.03 6.41 16.71
C GLY A 244 -3.01 6.54 17.88
N LEU A 245 -3.91 5.57 18.10
CA LEU A 245 -4.87 5.61 19.20
C LEU A 245 -4.21 5.67 20.58
N THR A 246 -3.03 5.08 20.72
CA THR A 246 -2.25 5.09 21.97
C THR A 246 -1.54 6.41 22.23
N LEU A 247 -1.48 7.32 21.25
CA LEU A 247 -0.83 8.64 21.32
C LEU A 247 -1.83 9.78 21.46
N ALA A 248 -3.06 9.61 21.01
CA ALA A 248 -4.09 10.65 20.92
C ALA A 248 -4.63 11.14 22.29
N GLY A 249 -4.05 10.74 23.42
CA GLY A 249 -4.43 11.20 24.76
C GLY A 249 -5.84 10.82 25.23
N GLY A 250 -6.66 10.27 24.37
CA GLY A 250 -8.02 9.79 24.62
C GLY A 250 -8.07 8.34 25.07
N GLN A 251 -9.20 7.94 25.64
CA GLN A 251 -9.49 6.52 25.85
C GLN A 251 -10.04 5.91 24.56
N TRP A 252 -9.61 4.71 24.24
CA TRP A 252 -10.17 3.94 23.14
C TRP A 252 -10.59 2.55 23.65
N ASP A 253 -11.64 2.01 23.05
CA ASP A 253 -12.13 0.67 23.31
C ASP A 253 -12.18 -0.15 22.01
N GLY A 254 -11.86 -1.44 22.11
CA GLY A 254 -11.97 -2.37 21.00
C GLY A 254 -13.14 -3.32 21.21
N VAL A 255 -14.02 -3.40 20.21
CA VAL A 255 -15.19 -4.29 20.23
C VAL A 255 -15.10 -5.28 19.09
N ASP A 256 -15.06 -6.56 19.41
CA ASP A 256 -15.26 -7.63 18.45
C ASP A 256 -16.76 -7.98 18.42
N VAL A 257 -17.41 -7.65 17.30
CA VAL A 257 -18.84 -7.92 17.10
C VAL A 257 -19.13 -9.38 16.73
N GLY A 258 -18.10 -10.22 16.67
CA GLY A 258 -18.19 -11.60 16.27
C GLY A 258 -18.36 -11.78 14.77
N THR A 259 -18.79 -12.97 14.37
CA THR A 259 -18.96 -13.35 12.97
C THR A 259 -20.28 -14.06 12.76
N PRO A 260 -20.99 -13.85 11.63
CA PRO A 260 -22.17 -14.60 11.28
C PRO A 260 -21.84 -16.01 10.74
N PHE A 261 -20.54 -16.33 10.54
CA PHE A 261 -20.08 -17.56 9.93
C PHE A 261 -19.64 -18.61 10.96
N ASP A 262 -19.96 -19.88 10.72
CA ASP A 262 -19.45 -21.03 11.48
C ASP A 262 -18.17 -21.54 10.80
N TYR A 263 -17.10 -20.74 10.90
CA TYR A 263 -15.82 -21.04 10.25
C TYR A 263 -15.29 -22.46 10.47
N PRO A 264 -15.37 -23.05 11.68
CA PRO A 264 -14.89 -24.42 11.89
C PRO A 264 -15.64 -25.48 11.11
N ARG A 265 -16.91 -25.22 10.75
CA ARG A 265 -17.75 -26.13 9.96
C ARG A 265 -17.74 -25.80 8.47
N GLN A 266 -17.43 -24.57 8.13
CA GLN A 266 -17.46 -24.08 6.75
C GLN A 266 -16.11 -24.24 6.04
N GLY A 267 -15.00 -24.21 6.76
CA GLY A 267 -13.72 -24.22 6.10
C GLY A 267 -12.61 -24.93 6.85
N ILE A 268 -11.63 -25.39 6.08
CA ILE A 268 -10.44 -26.07 6.54
C ILE A 268 -9.23 -25.14 6.37
N LEU A 269 -8.40 -25.01 7.41
CA LEU A 269 -7.07 -24.43 7.30
C LEU A 269 -6.04 -25.56 7.18
N TYR A 270 -5.57 -25.76 5.97
CA TYR A 270 -4.55 -26.77 5.68
C TYR A 270 -3.14 -26.15 5.73
N THR A 271 -2.25 -26.76 6.50
CA THR A 271 -0.83 -26.37 6.55
C THR A 271 0.04 -27.63 6.44
N PRO A 272 0.52 -27.96 5.25
CA PRO A 272 1.39 -29.12 5.03
C PRO A 272 2.73 -28.93 5.75
N THR A 273 3.11 -29.93 6.56
CA THR A 273 4.39 -29.88 7.30
C THR A 273 5.50 -30.68 6.59
N HIS A 274 5.16 -31.41 5.54
CA HIS A 274 6.12 -32.16 4.72
C HIS A 274 6.83 -31.31 3.67
N LEU A 275 6.27 -30.14 3.32
CA LEU A 275 6.89 -29.24 2.35
C LEU A 275 8.18 -28.61 2.91
N PRO A 276 9.15 -28.32 2.04
CA PRO A 276 10.35 -27.59 2.44
C PRO A 276 10.01 -26.17 2.88
N ARG A 277 10.89 -25.57 3.70
CA ARG A 277 10.76 -24.13 4.01
C ARG A 277 10.91 -23.32 2.72
N PRO A 278 10.07 -22.28 2.51
CA PRO A 278 10.19 -21.41 1.35
C PRO A 278 11.59 -20.80 1.23
N GLY A 279 12.17 -20.92 0.03
CA GLY A 279 13.46 -20.35 -0.36
C GLY A 279 13.31 -19.29 -1.45
N GLN A 280 14.31 -19.19 -2.35
CA GLN A 280 14.17 -18.40 -3.57
C GLN A 280 13.27 -19.16 -4.56
N GLY A 281 12.22 -18.52 -5.06
CA GLY A 281 11.24 -19.12 -5.94
C GLY A 281 10.26 -20.07 -5.22
N ILE A 282 9.48 -20.80 -5.99
CA ILE A 282 8.58 -21.85 -5.52
C ILE A 282 9.25 -23.20 -5.70
N SER A 283 9.12 -24.13 -4.75
CA SER A 283 9.69 -25.46 -4.86
C SER A 283 8.81 -26.38 -5.70
N GLU A 284 9.43 -27.38 -6.36
CA GLU A 284 8.72 -28.42 -7.10
C GLU A 284 7.68 -29.14 -6.22
N ALA A 285 8.03 -29.49 -5.00
CA ALA A 285 7.08 -30.09 -4.05
C ALA A 285 5.88 -29.18 -3.72
N ALA A 286 6.05 -27.86 -3.72
CA ALA A 286 4.93 -26.94 -3.54
C ALA A 286 4.08 -26.83 -4.81
N LEU A 287 4.67 -26.90 -6.00
CA LEU A 287 3.95 -26.95 -7.27
C LEU A 287 3.14 -28.25 -7.39
N ASP A 288 3.69 -29.39 -7.02
CA ASP A 288 3.00 -30.69 -6.98
C ASP A 288 1.81 -30.65 -6.01
N GLU A 289 1.97 -30.00 -4.87
CA GLU A 289 0.89 -29.84 -3.89
C GLU A 289 -0.20 -28.92 -4.41
N ILE A 290 0.15 -27.81 -5.07
CA ILE A 290 -0.80 -26.91 -5.73
C ILE A 290 -1.60 -27.66 -6.78
N LEU A 291 -0.93 -28.44 -7.63
CA LEU A 291 -1.58 -29.25 -8.67
C LEU A 291 -2.57 -30.24 -8.05
N ALA A 292 -2.14 -31.03 -7.07
CA ALA A 292 -2.99 -32.03 -6.42
C ALA A 292 -4.23 -31.43 -5.74
N LEU A 293 -4.07 -30.27 -5.06
CA LEU A 293 -5.19 -29.57 -4.44
C LEU A 293 -6.16 -29.02 -5.50
N THR A 294 -5.63 -28.45 -6.59
CA THR A 294 -6.42 -27.88 -7.68
C THR A 294 -7.19 -28.96 -8.46
N GLU A 295 -6.57 -30.12 -8.73
CA GLU A 295 -7.24 -31.26 -9.35
C GLU A 295 -8.35 -31.81 -8.46
N ALA A 296 -8.09 -31.97 -7.14
CA ALA A 296 -9.09 -32.45 -6.18
C ALA A 296 -10.28 -31.48 -6.07
N SER A 297 -10.05 -30.17 -6.18
CA SER A 297 -11.12 -29.18 -6.18
C SER A 297 -11.80 -29.00 -7.53
N ARG A 298 -11.24 -29.53 -8.62
CA ARG A 298 -11.65 -29.25 -10.02
C ARG A 298 -11.70 -27.76 -10.31
N GLY A 299 -10.63 -27.03 -9.98
CA GLY A 299 -10.60 -25.57 -10.07
C GLY A 299 -11.30 -24.88 -8.89
N GLY A 300 -12.01 -23.78 -9.16
CA GLY A 300 -12.54 -22.89 -8.11
C GLY A 300 -11.42 -22.43 -7.17
N MET A 301 -10.24 -22.15 -7.73
CA MET A 301 -9.04 -21.91 -6.98
C MET A 301 -8.56 -20.46 -7.13
N LEU A 302 -8.38 -19.80 -6.00
CA LEU A 302 -7.69 -18.51 -5.90
C LEU A 302 -6.29 -18.73 -5.36
N GLY A 303 -5.28 -18.50 -6.21
CA GLY A 303 -3.86 -18.63 -5.86
C GLY A 303 -3.23 -17.27 -5.52
N LEU A 304 -2.81 -17.10 -4.28
CA LEU A 304 -2.21 -15.89 -3.72
C LEU A 304 -0.72 -16.11 -3.50
N PHE A 305 0.10 -15.51 -4.35
CA PHE A 305 1.54 -15.71 -4.36
C PHE A 305 2.31 -14.51 -3.86
N SER A 306 3.46 -14.76 -3.24
CA SER A 306 4.36 -13.73 -2.72
C SER A 306 5.19 -13.04 -3.81
N SER A 307 5.26 -13.62 -5.02
CA SER A 307 5.97 -13.04 -6.16
C SER A 307 5.27 -13.34 -7.48
N ARG A 308 5.42 -12.42 -8.43
CA ARG A 308 4.87 -12.58 -9.78
C ARG A 308 5.43 -13.83 -10.47
N ARG A 309 6.73 -14.07 -10.33
CA ARG A 309 7.38 -15.25 -10.89
C ARG A 309 6.78 -16.57 -10.35
N ALA A 310 6.53 -16.65 -9.03
CA ALA A 310 5.92 -17.85 -8.44
C ALA A 310 4.48 -18.04 -8.93
N ALA A 311 3.71 -16.96 -9.13
CA ALA A 311 2.37 -17.03 -9.71
C ALA A 311 2.41 -17.51 -11.17
N GLU A 312 3.34 -17.00 -11.97
CA GLU A 312 3.54 -17.40 -13.37
C GLU A 312 3.96 -18.88 -13.49
N GLU A 313 4.93 -19.33 -12.67
CA GLU A 313 5.36 -20.73 -12.61
C GLU A 313 4.22 -21.68 -12.23
N ALA A 314 3.38 -21.31 -11.24
CA ALA A 314 2.22 -22.09 -10.86
C ALA A 314 1.15 -22.11 -11.95
N ALA A 315 0.88 -20.99 -12.61
CA ALA A 315 -0.06 -20.92 -13.73
C ALA A 315 0.37 -21.82 -14.90
N GLU A 316 1.66 -21.82 -15.21
CA GLU A 316 2.22 -22.68 -16.29
C GLU A 316 2.07 -24.16 -15.96
N VAL A 317 2.37 -24.58 -14.75
CA VAL A 317 2.18 -25.96 -14.30
C VAL A 317 0.72 -26.38 -14.41
N LEU A 318 -0.20 -25.56 -13.92
CA LEU A 318 -1.64 -25.86 -13.99
C LEU A 318 -2.15 -25.94 -15.44
N ARG A 319 -1.75 -25.04 -16.32
CA ARG A 319 -2.13 -25.05 -17.76
C ARG A 319 -1.61 -26.26 -18.50
N ASN A 320 -0.43 -26.76 -18.14
CA ASN A 320 0.20 -27.91 -18.79
C ASN A 320 -0.31 -29.25 -18.26
N ALA A 321 -0.73 -29.30 -17.00
CA ALA A 321 -1.10 -30.55 -16.34
C ALA A 321 -2.61 -30.78 -16.25
N THR A 322 -3.46 -29.76 -16.49
CA THR A 322 -4.92 -29.84 -16.37
C THR A 322 -5.61 -29.23 -17.58
N ASP A 323 -6.89 -29.58 -17.77
CA ASP A 323 -7.79 -28.96 -18.77
C ASP A 323 -8.55 -27.73 -18.19
N LEU A 324 -8.18 -27.25 -17.00
CA LEU A 324 -8.85 -26.14 -16.32
C LEU A 324 -8.49 -24.80 -16.96
N THR A 325 -9.43 -23.87 -16.95
CA THR A 325 -9.15 -22.47 -17.31
C THR A 325 -8.30 -21.81 -16.22
N VAL A 326 -7.13 -21.30 -16.59
CA VAL A 326 -6.22 -20.64 -15.65
C VAL A 326 -5.97 -19.20 -16.07
N TYR A 327 -6.51 -18.28 -15.30
CA TYR A 327 -6.26 -16.85 -15.41
C TYR A 327 -5.05 -16.47 -14.55
N ALA A 328 -4.08 -15.79 -15.15
CA ALA A 328 -2.91 -15.31 -14.42
C ALA A 328 -2.84 -13.79 -14.47
N GLN A 329 -2.42 -13.18 -13.38
CA GLN A 329 -2.20 -11.74 -13.32
C GLN A 329 -1.17 -11.30 -14.35
N GLY A 330 -1.60 -10.49 -15.32
CA GLY A 330 -0.82 -10.01 -16.46
C GLY A 330 -1.30 -10.55 -17.79
N ASP A 331 -2.20 -11.52 -17.81
CA ASP A 331 -2.87 -11.97 -19.05
C ASP A 331 -3.83 -10.88 -19.57
N ASP A 332 -4.47 -10.14 -18.66
CA ASP A 332 -5.36 -9.02 -18.94
C ASP A 332 -5.38 -8.04 -17.76
N GLN A 333 -6.23 -7.00 -17.81
CA GLN A 333 -6.49 -6.10 -16.70
C GLN A 333 -7.14 -6.88 -15.54
N LEU A 334 -6.74 -6.56 -14.31
CA LEU A 334 -7.19 -7.28 -13.13
C LEU A 334 -8.71 -7.36 -12.97
N PRO A 335 -9.51 -6.29 -13.18
CA PRO A 335 -10.97 -6.40 -13.12
C PRO A 335 -11.54 -7.42 -14.12
N THR A 336 -11.04 -7.44 -15.36
CA THR A 336 -11.47 -8.39 -16.39
C THR A 336 -11.22 -9.84 -15.97
N LEU A 337 -10.03 -10.11 -15.38
CA LEU A 337 -9.69 -11.46 -14.90
C LEU A 337 -10.57 -11.87 -13.72
N VAL A 338 -10.88 -10.96 -12.81
CA VAL A 338 -11.78 -11.21 -11.66
C VAL A 338 -13.21 -11.49 -12.15
N ASP A 339 -13.72 -10.70 -13.09
CA ASP A 339 -15.04 -10.89 -13.65
C ASP A 339 -15.16 -12.24 -14.39
N ALA A 340 -14.13 -12.61 -15.16
CA ALA A 340 -14.06 -13.90 -15.85
C ALA A 340 -14.01 -15.07 -14.85
N PHE A 341 -13.18 -14.96 -13.80
CA PHE A 341 -13.13 -15.95 -12.72
C PHE A 341 -14.46 -16.07 -11.97
N ALA A 342 -15.18 -14.96 -11.76
CA ALA A 342 -16.44 -14.96 -11.01
C ALA A 342 -17.58 -15.75 -11.69
N VAL A 343 -17.53 -15.90 -13.02
CA VAL A 343 -18.56 -16.60 -13.80
C VAL A 343 -18.19 -18.04 -14.14
N ASP A 344 -16.92 -18.42 -14.01
CA ASP A 344 -16.43 -19.77 -14.28
C ASP A 344 -16.08 -20.49 -12.96
N GLU A 345 -17.00 -21.34 -12.49
CA GLU A 345 -16.85 -22.05 -11.20
C GLU A 345 -15.66 -23.02 -11.18
N ASP A 346 -15.20 -23.49 -12.33
CA ASP A 346 -14.08 -24.43 -12.45
C ASP A 346 -12.77 -23.76 -12.86
N ALA A 347 -12.75 -22.44 -12.98
CA ALA A 347 -11.53 -21.71 -13.28
C ALA A 347 -10.58 -21.60 -12.08
N CYS A 348 -9.34 -21.25 -12.40
CA CYS A 348 -8.30 -20.85 -11.44
C CYS A 348 -7.90 -19.39 -11.69
N LEU A 349 -7.71 -18.63 -10.63
CA LEU A 349 -7.15 -17.28 -10.73
C LEU A 349 -5.88 -17.20 -9.87
N VAL A 350 -4.76 -16.86 -10.48
CA VAL A 350 -3.46 -16.77 -9.79
C VAL A 350 -2.84 -15.39 -9.91
N GLY A 351 -2.25 -14.88 -8.84
CA GLY A 351 -1.54 -13.61 -8.85
C GLY A 351 -0.95 -13.24 -7.51
N THR A 352 -0.51 -11.98 -7.40
CA THR A 352 0.19 -11.45 -6.23
C THR A 352 -0.73 -10.63 -5.32
N LEU A 353 -0.14 -9.85 -4.43
CA LEU A 353 -0.83 -9.04 -3.41
C LEU A 353 -2.00 -8.20 -3.93
N SER A 354 -2.00 -7.77 -5.18
CA SER A 354 -3.14 -7.03 -5.76
C SER A 354 -4.43 -7.84 -5.80
N LEU A 355 -4.34 -9.17 -5.86
CA LEU A 355 -5.49 -10.07 -5.73
C LEU A 355 -6.01 -10.18 -4.29
N TRP A 356 -5.15 -9.98 -3.28
CA TRP A 356 -5.57 -10.05 -1.88
C TRP A 356 -6.58 -8.96 -1.51
N GLN A 357 -6.48 -7.80 -2.13
CA GLN A 357 -7.30 -6.61 -1.83
C GLN A 357 -8.52 -6.43 -2.74
N GLY A 358 -8.52 -7.02 -3.94
CA GLY A 358 -9.51 -6.69 -4.99
C GLY A 358 -10.50 -7.78 -5.38
N VAL A 359 -10.32 -9.02 -4.93
CA VAL A 359 -11.20 -10.13 -5.34
C VAL A 359 -12.32 -10.34 -4.34
N ASP A 360 -13.55 -10.17 -4.78
CA ASP A 360 -14.76 -10.50 -4.03
C ASP A 360 -15.64 -11.44 -4.88
N VAL A 361 -15.40 -12.74 -4.74
CA VAL A 361 -16.12 -13.79 -5.51
C VAL A 361 -16.75 -14.75 -4.52
N PRO A 362 -18.02 -14.58 -4.18
CA PRO A 362 -18.77 -15.48 -3.31
C PRO A 362 -19.20 -16.74 -4.03
N GLY A 363 -19.41 -17.80 -3.26
CA GLY A 363 -19.97 -19.05 -3.75
C GLY A 363 -18.94 -20.08 -4.20
N ARG A 364 -19.38 -21.03 -4.99
CA ARG A 364 -18.60 -22.20 -5.42
C ARG A 364 -17.33 -21.86 -6.23
N THR A 365 -17.30 -20.71 -6.86
CA THR A 365 -16.17 -20.23 -7.66
C THR A 365 -14.89 -20.08 -6.83
N CYS A 366 -14.96 -19.87 -5.51
CA CYS A 366 -13.80 -19.78 -4.63
C CYS A 366 -13.89 -20.82 -3.50
N ARG A 367 -13.70 -22.12 -3.82
CA ARG A 367 -13.70 -23.22 -2.84
C ARG A 367 -12.31 -23.65 -2.37
N LEU A 368 -11.26 -23.11 -3.01
CA LEU A 368 -9.87 -23.33 -2.63
C LEU A 368 -9.11 -22.00 -2.71
N VAL A 369 -8.52 -21.59 -1.58
CA VAL A 369 -7.58 -20.49 -1.52
C VAL A 369 -6.20 -21.05 -1.23
N ILE A 370 -5.24 -20.80 -2.09
CA ILE A 370 -3.83 -21.21 -1.89
C ILE A 370 -2.99 -19.99 -1.59
N ILE A 371 -2.21 -20.04 -0.52
CA ILE A 371 -1.21 -19.04 -0.13
C ILE A 371 0.15 -19.75 -0.18
N ASP A 372 1.02 -19.34 -1.11
CA ASP A 372 2.30 -20.02 -1.38
C ASP A 372 3.23 -20.00 -0.17
N ARG A 373 3.30 -18.88 0.53
CA ARG A 373 4.10 -18.68 1.75
C ARG A 373 3.53 -17.56 2.61
N ILE A 374 4.02 -17.47 3.85
CA ILE A 374 3.69 -16.36 4.74
C ILE A 374 4.17 -15.05 4.09
N PRO A 375 3.28 -14.07 3.87
CA PRO A 375 3.57 -12.84 3.11
C PRO A 375 4.29 -11.80 3.96
N PHE A 376 5.50 -12.11 4.40
CA PHE A 376 6.36 -11.11 5.06
C PHE A 376 6.75 -10.00 4.08
N PRO A 377 6.97 -8.77 4.57
CA PRO A 377 7.63 -7.74 3.78
C PRO A 377 8.96 -8.26 3.25
N ARG A 378 9.37 -7.76 2.09
CA ARG A 378 10.65 -8.14 1.53
C ARG A 378 11.78 -7.76 2.50
N PRO A 379 12.83 -8.59 2.63
CA PRO A 379 13.96 -8.29 3.52
C PRO A 379 14.67 -6.97 3.19
N ASP A 380 14.61 -6.54 1.92
CA ASP A 380 15.20 -5.31 1.39
C ASP A 380 14.20 -4.12 1.35
N ASP A 381 13.02 -4.25 1.97
CA ASP A 381 12.04 -3.16 2.06
C ASP A 381 12.55 -2.07 3.02
N PRO A 382 12.85 -0.85 2.51
CA PRO A 382 13.47 0.20 3.33
C PRO A 382 12.60 0.66 4.51
N VAL A 383 11.29 0.74 4.30
CA VAL A 383 10.33 1.19 5.32
C VAL A 383 10.18 0.13 6.41
N ALA A 384 10.02 -1.12 6.02
CA ALA A 384 9.90 -2.22 6.98
C ALA A 384 11.16 -2.39 7.83
N GLN A 385 12.35 -2.25 7.22
CA GLN A 385 13.63 -2.26 7.95
C GLN A 385 13.69 -1.11 8.97
N ALA A 386 13.48 0.13 8.53
CA ALA A 386 13.56 1.31 9.40
C ALA A 386 12.55 1.23 10.56
N ARG A 387 11.31 0.80 10.29
CA ARG A 387 10.30 0.58 11.32
C ARG A 387 10.71 -0.50 12.33
N SER A 388 11.27 -1.62 11.85
CA SER A 388 11.73 -2.70 12.72
C SER A 388 12.87 -2.26 13.63
N GLU A 389 13.80 -1.47 13.12
CA GLU A 389 14.90 -0.87 13.89
C GLU A 389 14.40 0.15 14.91
N ALA A 390 13.47 1.02 14.54
CA ALA A 390 12.88 1.99 15.46
C ALA A 390 12.18 1.31 16.63
N VAL A 391 11.40 0.24 16.36
CA VAL A 391 10.76 -0.58 17.41
C VAL A 391 11.80 -1.25 18.31
N ALA A 392 12.88 -1.80 17.72
CA ALA A 392 13.95 -2.44 18.47
C ALA A 392 14.72 -1.44 19.35
N ALA A 393 15.00 -0.24 18.83
CA ALA A 393 15.62 0.86 19.59
C ALA A 393 14.77 1.30 20.80
N ALA A 394 13.44 1.23 20.68
CA ALA A 394 12.50 1.46 21.78
C ALA A 394 12.32 0.25 22.71
N GLY A 395 13.13 -0.82 22.57
CA GLY A 395 13.10 -2.02 23.43
C GLY A 395 12.01 -3.04 23.03
N GLY A 396 11.33 -2.85 21.89
CA GLY A 396 10.31 -3.75 21.37
C GLY A 396 10.87 -4.85 20.46
N ASN A 397 9.99 -5.72 19.98
CA ASN A 397 10.33 -6.75 19.01
C ASN A 397 9.96 -6.26 17.59
N GLY A 398 10.93 -5.71 16.85
CA GLY A 398 10.72 -5.18 15.50
C GLY A 398 10.10 -6.18 14.53
N PHE A 399 10.57 -7.45 14.55
CA PHE A 399 10.00 -8.49 13.70
C PHE A 399 8.51 -8.74 14.00
N MET A 400 8.14 -8.87 15.28
CA MET A 400 6.74 -9.10 15.65
C MET A 400 5.86 -7.90 15.35
N SER A 401 6.33 -6.69 15.67
CA SER A 401 5.55 -5.46 15.51
C SER A 401 5.40 -5.02 14.06
N VAL A 402 6.33 -5.36 13.17
CA VAL A 402 6.31 -4.93 11.77
C VAL A 402 6.02 -6.10 10.85
N SER A 403 6.95 -7.06 10.76
CA SER A 403 6.87 -8.12 9.75
C SER A 403 5.75 -9.12 10.05
N ALA A 404 5.64 -9.59 11.31
CA ALA A 404 4.62 -10.55 11.67
C ALA A 404 3.21 -9.92 11.68
N THR A 405 3.08 -8.66 12.09
CA THR A 405 1.81 -7.91 12.05
C THR A 405 1.34 -7.71 10.59
N HIS A 406 2.24 -7.31 9.69
CA HIS A 406 1.94 -7.20 8.26
C HIS A 406 1.51 -8.55 7.65
N ALA A 407 2.26 -9.62 7.93
CA ALA A 407 1.91 -10.94 7.45
C ALA A 407 0.58 -11.47 8.01
N ALA A 408 0.29 -11.19 9.29
CA ALA A 408 -0.97 -11.55 9.93
C ALA A 408 -2.17 -10.89 9.25
N LEU A 409 -2.05 -9.59 8.95
CA LEU A 409 -3.07 -8.83 8.23
C LEU A 409 -3.35 -9.44 6.86
N LEU A 410 -2.33 -9.67 6.05
CA LEU A 410 -2.48 -10.25 4.73
C LEU A 410 -3.03 -11.69 4.78
N LEU A 411 -2.56 -12.53 5.69
CA LEU A 411 -3.10 -13.88 5.86
C LEU A 411 -4.60 -13.86 6.24
N ALA A 412 -5.00 -12.94 7.13
CA ALA A 412 -6.41 -12.77 7.49
C ALA A 412 -7.26 -12.36 6.29
N GLN A 413 -6.78 -11.40 5.49
CA GLN A 413 -7.44 -10.96 4.26
C GLN A 413 -7.54 -12.09 3.22
N GLY A 414 -6.43 -12.79 2.94
CA GLY A 414 -6.40 -13.89 1.99
C GLY A 414 -7.31 -15.03 2.41
N ALA A 415 -7.26 -15.47 3.67
CA ALA A 415 -8.12 -16.50 4.21
C ALA A 415 -9.60 -16.08 4.23
N GLY A 416 -9.88 -14.80 4.46
CA GLY A 416 -11.22 -14.22 4.43
C GLY A 416 -11.88 -14.22 3.06
N ARG A 417 -11.14 -14.53 1.97
CA ARG A 417 -11.73 -14.68 0.62
C ARG A 417 -12.54 -15.94 0.45
N LEU A 418 -12.31 -16.95 1.29
CA LEU A 418 -12.96 -18.26 1.16
C LEU A 418 -14.45 -18.24 1.53
N ILE A 419 -14.82 -17.62 2.65
CA ILE A 419 -16.18 -17.64 3.21
C ILE A 419 -16.76 -16.23 3.15
N ARG A 420 -17.75 -16.05 2.29
CA ARG A 420 -18.49 -14.79 2.04
C ARG A 420 -19.99 -14.92 2.31
N ARG A 421 -20.51 -16.17 2.26
CA ARG A 421 -21.91 -16.51 2.51
C ARG A 421 -22.03 -17.64 3.52
N ALA A 422 -23.22 -17.80 4.08
CA ALA A 422 -23.48 -18.84 5.08
C ALA A 422 -23.38 -20.29 4.51
N ASP A 423 -23.52 -20.43 3.21
CA ASP A 423 -23.45 -21.71 2.49
C ASP A 423 -22.06 -21.98 1.88
N ASP A 424 -21.15 -20.99 1.86
CA ASP A 424 -19.80 -21.20 1.36
C ASP A 424 -19.06 -22.28 2.16
N ARG A 425 -18.29 -23.09 1.45
CA ARG A 425 -17.46 -24.18 2.00
C ARG A 425 -16.15 -24.24 1.23
N GLY A 426 -15.04 -24.55 1.91
CA GLY A 426 -13.78 -24.70 1.19
C GLY A 426 -12.56 -24.93 2.06
N VAL A 427 -11.41 -24.74 1.42
CA VAL A 427 -10.09 -24.94 2.01
C VAL A 427 -9.23 -23.69 1.80
N VAL A 428 -8.57 -23.23 2.86
CA VAL A 428 -7.42 -22.33 2.79
C VAL A 428 -6.17 -23.18 3.01
N ALA A 429 -5.32 -23.27 2.00
CA ALA A 429 -4.05 -23.98 2.05
C ALA A 429 -2.90 -22.98 2.15
N VAL A 430 -2.20 -22.96 3.29
CA VAL A 430 -0.98 -22.14 3.48
C VAL A 430 0.22 -23.07 3.35
N LEU A 431 0.91 -22.99 2.22
CA LEU A 431 2.00 -23.92 1.85
C LEU A 431 3.34 -23.61 2.53
N ASP A 432 3.30 -22.94 3.64
CA ASP A 432 4.47 -22.58 4.44
C ASP A 432 4.46 -23.29 5.80
N PRO A 433 5.29 -24.29 6.01
CA PRO A 433 5.31 -25.06 7.26
C PRO A 433 5.65 -24.20 8.49
N ARG A 434 6.23 -23.00 8.31
CA ARG A 434 6.53 -22.07 9.41
C ARG A 434 5.29 -21.59 10.14
N LEU A 435 4.11 -21.61 9.49
CA LEU A 435 2.84 -21.31 10.17
C LEU A 435 2.59 -22.24 11.38
N ARG A 436 3.12 -23.49 11.34
CA ARG A 436 2.99 -24.47 12.43
C ARG A 436 4.26 -24.66 13.25
N THR A 437 5.42 -24.45 12.62
CA THR A 437 6.71 -24.81 13.25
C THR A 437 7.45 -23.61 13.86
N ALA A 438 7.12 -22.38 13.46
CA ALA A 438 7.75 -21.20 13.99
C ALA A 438 7.04 -20.66 15.25
N ARG A 439 7.79 -19.97 16.14
CA ARG A 439 7.25 -19.38 17.38
C ARG A 439 6.15 -18.34 17.12
N TYR A 440 6.23 -17.62 16.01
CA TYR A 440 5.23 -16.63 15.59
C TYR A 440 4.02 -17.25 14.88
N GLY A 441 4.08 -18.52 14.52
CA GLY A 441 3.02 -19.18 13.75
C GLY A 441 1.66 -19.18 14.45
N ALA A 442 1.64 -19.37 15.77
CA ALA A 442 0.41 -19.31 16.55
C ALA A 442 -0.25 -17.92 16.55
N PHE A 443 0.54 -16.84 16.51
CA PHE A 443 0.04 -15.47 16.35
C PHE A 443 -0.60 -15.29 14.97
N LEU A 444 0.08 -15.71 13.91
CA LEU A 444 -0.43 -15.63 12.54
C LEU A 444 -1.71 -16.44 12.35
N ALA A 445 -1.74 -17.67 12.86
CA ALA A 445 -2.91 -18.55 12.76
C ALA A 445 -4.14 -17.99 13.49
N ARG A 446 -3.94 -17.38 14.67
CA ARG A 446 -5.04 -16.73 15.40
C ARG A 446 -5.54 -15.42 14.79
N SER A 447 -4.78 -14.84 13.88
CA SER A 447 -5.21 -13.64 13.13
C SER A 447 -6.11 -13.98 11.95
N MET A 448 -6.12 -15.23 11.48
CA MET A 448 -6.99 -15.70 10.41
C MET A 448 -8.39 -16.08 10.93
N PRO A 449 -9.41 -16.17 10.06
CA PRO A 449 -10.71 -16.75 10.42
C PRO A 449 -10.55 -18.13 11.09
N GLY A 450 -11.39 -18.44 12.06
CA GLY A 450 -11.30 -19.63 12.89
C GLY A 450 -11.63 -20.95 12.16
N LEU A 451 -11.06 -21.17 10.96
CA LEU A 451 -11.20 -22.39 10.17
C LEU A 451 -10.67 -23.62 10.92
N TRP A 452 -11.24 -24.80 10.63
CA TRP A 452 -10.77 -26.05 11.24
C TRP A 452 -9.34 -26.42 10.77
N PRO A 453 -8.37 -26.50 11.67
CA PRO A 453 -6.98 -26.66 11.27
C PRO A 453 -6.59 -28.13 11.07
N THR A 454 -5.96 -28.46 9.96
CA THR A 454 -5.39 -29.79 9.70
C THR A 454 -4.03 -29.73 8.99
N ARG A 455 -3.26 -30.81 9.10
CA ARG A 455 -2.06 -31.10 8.32
C ARG A 455 -2.19 -32.38 7.47
N ASP A 456 -3.34 -33.02 7.58
CA ASP A 456 -3.64 -34.28 6.91
C ASP A 456 -4.06 -34.01 5.46
N ARG A 457 -3.21 -34.41 4.50
CA ARG A 457 -3.39 -34.22 3.08
C ARG A 457 -4.62 -34.96 2.56
N ASP A 458 -4.81 -36.22 2.99
CA ASP A 458 -5.88 -37.07 2.48
C ASP A 458 -7.25 -36.55 2.91
N VAL A 459 -7.35 -36.00 4.13
CA VAL A 459 -8.56 -35.34 4.62
C VAL A 459 -8.90 -34.13 3.74
N VAL A 460 -7.91 -33.33 3.35
CA VAL A 460 -8.09 -32.13 2.52
C VAL A 460 -8.49 -32.50 1.11
N LEU A 461 -7.77 -33.42 0.46
CA LEU A 461 -8.09 -33.88 -0.90
C LEU A 461 -9.49 -34.50 -0.94
N GLY A 462 -9.86 -35.31 0.05
CA GLY A 462 -11.19 -35.88 0.17
C GLY A 462 -12.30 -34.84 0.40
N ALA A 463 -12.00 -33.77 1.14
CA ALA A 463 -12.96 -32.66 1.32
C ALA A 463 -13.15 -31.87 0.02
N LEU A 464 -12.07 -31.49 -0.67
CA LEU A 464 -12.13 -30.79 -1.96
C LEU A 464 -12.86 -31.60 -3.03
N SER A 465 -12.56 -32.90 -3.14
CA SER A 465 -13.25 -33.79 -4.09
C SER A 465 -14.74 -33.90 -3.83
N ARG A 466 -15.17 -33.86 -2.56
CA ARG A 466 -16.63 -33.81 -2.24
C ARG A 466 -17.24 -32.47 -2.64
N LEU A 467 -16.57 -31.36 -2.37
CA LEU A 467 -17.06 -30.01 -2.74
C LEU A 467 -17.16 -29.85 -4.27
N ALA A 468 -16.27 -30.46 -5.02
CA ALA A 468 -16.25 -30.40 -6.48
C ALA A 468 -17.46 -31.10 -7.14
N VAL A 469 -18.13 -32.05 -6.45
CA VAL A 469 -19.27 -32.81 -6.98
C VAL A 469 -20.61 -32.49 -6.27
N MET A 470 -20.60 -31.58 -5.31
CA MET A 470 -21.84 -31.08 -4.69
C MET A 470 -22.54 -30.11 -5.66
N ASP A 471 -23.81 -30.35 -5.95
CA ASP A 471 -24.68 -29.48 -6.76
C ASP A 471 -25.09 -28.23 -5.99
#